data_7af3cc3094348b3e98ecb594ac765b3b
#
_entry.id   7af3cc3094348b3e98ecb594ac765b3b
#
_cell.length_a   1.000
_cell.length_b   1.000
_cell.length_c   1.000
_cell.angle_alpha   90.00
_cell.angle_beta   90.00
_cell.angle_gamma   90.00
#
_symmetry.space_group_name_H-M   'P 1'
#
loop_
_entity.id
_entity.type
_entity.pdbx_description
1 polymer ?
#
loop_
_entity_poly.entity_id
_entity_poly.type
_entity_poly.pdbx_seq_one_letter_code
_entity_poly.pdbx_strand_id
1 'polypeptide(L)'
;MKRFDSLAFVDIETTGSSCNRDQIIEIGVVRVTEMGIQEWHSLLNPHMQIPLMIKQLTGISNSQLEQAPDFADIAKELFSLLTGCVFVAHNARFDLGFLKNAFKRVGLEFAPSVLCTVRLSRTLHPQYSRHNLDSLIERHRLSTESRHRALADARLVHQFWQRVLTEFDEEWLSQVLIKLIQHPSLPSHLDFDLVKQLPQTPGVYLFYGENDLPLYIGKSINLKQRVMSHFSADHRQSKEMR
;
A
#
# COMPACT_ATOMS: atom_id res chain seq x y z
N MET A 1 14.65 17.31 -6.15
CA MET A 1 13.99 15.98 -6.18
C MET A 1 14.91 14.76 -5.96
N LYS A 2 16.19 14.91 -5.68
CA LYS A 2 17.16 13.80 -5.47
C LYS A 2 16.78 12.68 -4.48
N ARG A 3 15.67 12.79 -3.75
CA ARG A 3 15.21 11.78 -2.77
C ARG A 3 14.20 10.78 -3.34
N PHE A 4 13.74 11.00 -4.58
CA PHE A 4 12.72 10.19 -5.25
C PHE A 4 13.19 9.66 -6.60
N ASP A 5 14.53 9.46 -6.75
CA ASP A 5 15.14 9.08 -8.02
C ASP A 5 14.86 7.61 -8.39
N SER A 6 14.38 6.82 -7.43
CA SER A 6 14.01 5.43 -7.64
C SER A 6 12.67 5.13 -6.97
N LEU A 7 11.66 4.87 -7.79
CA LEU A 7 10.31 4.53 -7.37
C LEU A 7 9.92 3.16 -7.92
N ALA A 8 9.24 2.36 -7.12
CA ALA A 8 8.63 1.12 -7.57
C ALA A 8 7.12 1.22 -7.32
N PHE A 9 6.34 1.35 -8.39
CA PHE A 9 4.89 1.31 -8.37
C PHE A 9 4.47 -0.16 -8.39
N VAL A 10 3.81 -0.59 -7.33
CA VAL A 10 3.51 -2.00 -7.10
C VAL A 10 2.02 -2.17 -6.86
N ASP A 11 1.48 -3.22 -7.44
CA ASP A 11 0.14 -3.72 -7.16
C ASP A 11 0.18 -5.23 -7.11
N ILE A 12 -0.71 -5.86 -6.32
CA ILE A 12 -0.81 -7.30 -6.20
C ILE A 12 -2.27 -7.76 -6.26
N GLU A 13 -2.46 -8.95 -6.83
CA GLU A 13 -3.71 -9.70 -6.70
C GLU A 13 -3.52 -10.86 -5.71
N THR A 14 -4.57 -11.19 -4.97
CA THR A 14 -4.48 -12.15 -3.87
C THR A 14 -5.71 -13.05 -3.81
N THR A 15 -5.59 -14.18 -3.10
CA THR A 15 -6.73 -15.09 -2.87
C THR A 15 -7.77 -14.53 -1.90
N GLY A 16 -7.46 -13.42 -1.22
CA GLY A 16 -8.34 -12.76 -0.26
C GLY A 16 -7.65 -11.58 0.42
N SER A 17 -8.19 -11.10 1.52
CA SER A 17 -7.78 -9.82 2.10
C SER A 17 -6.88 -9.92 3.34
N SER A 18 -6.55 -11.11 3.80
CA SER A 18 -5.76 -11.33 5.02
C SER A 18 -4.35 -11.79 4.70
N CYS A 19 -3.35 -10.92 4.83
CA CYS A 19 -1.95 -11.26 4.54
C CYS A 19 -1.36 -12.42 5.39
N ASN A 20 -2.07 -12.85 6.44
CA ASN A 20 -1.65 -13.99 7.26
C ASN A 20 -2.24 -15.34 6.78
N ARG A 21 -3.33 -15.32 5.99
CA ARG A 21 -4.07 -16.52 5.56
C ARG A 21 -4.12 -16.67 4.05
N ASP A 22 -4.23 -15.54 3.37
CA ASP A 22 -4.38 -15.51 1.93
C ASP A 22 -3.00 -15.41 1.25
N GLN A 23 -2.95 -15.76 -0.03
CA GLN A 23 -1.72 -15.83 -0.81
C GLN A 23 -1.75 -14.81 -1.95
N ILE A 24 -0.57 -14.37 -2.37
CA ILE A 24 -0.41 -13.57 -3.59
C ILE A 24 -0.58 -14.49 -4.79
N ILE A 25 -1.32 -14.03 -5.81
CA ILE A 25 -1.52 -14.75 -7.08
C ILE A 25 -0.98 -13.99 -8.28
N GLU A 26 -0.77 -12.67 -8.17
CA GLU A 26 -0.14 -11.86 -9.20
C GLU A 26 0.61 -10.71 -8.56
N ILE A 27 1.75 -10.32 -9.13
CA ILE A 27 2.49 -9.13 -8.76
C ILE A 27 2.82 -8.35 -10.02
N GLY A 28 2.57 -7.04 -10.02
CA GLY A 28 2.96 -6.11 -11.05
C GLY A 28 3.84 -5.00 -10.48
N VAL A 29 4.91 -4.68 -11.17
CA VAL A 29 5.85 -3.61 -10.78
C VAL A 29 6.17 -2.74 -11.99
N VAL A 30 6.06 -1.43 -11.81
CA VAL A 30 6.63 -0.42 -12.70
C VAL A 30 7.72 0.30 -11.92
N ARG A 31 8.97 -0.02 -12.22
CA ARG A 31 10.13 0.61 -11.61
C ARG A 31 10.59 1.79 -12.46
N VAL A 32 10.74 2.94 -11.83
CA VAL A 32 11.23 4.18 -12.46
C VAL A 32 12.53 4.59 -11.78
N THR A 33 13.57 4.79 -12.58
CA THR A 33 14.89 5.24 -12.12
C THR A 33 15.44 6.26 -13.12
N GLU A 34 16.61 6.84 -12.86
CA GLU A 34 17.33 7.68 -13.83
C GLU A 34 17.67 6.94 -15.13
N MET A 35 17.78 5.61 -15.08
CA MET A 35 18.05 4.76 -16.25
C MET A 35 16.82 4.51 -17.12
N GLY A 36 15.64 4.92 -16.66
CA GLY A 36 14.38 4.73 -17.38
C GLY A 36 13.33 3.93 -16.60
N ILE A 37 12.35 3.43 -17.35
CA ILE A 37 11.22 2.66 -16.81
C ILE A 37 11.45 1.18 -17.12
N GLN A 38 11.31 0.34 -16.10
CA GLN A 38 11.34 -1.12 -16.18
C GLN A 38 10.02 -1.67 -15.66
N GLU A 39 9.38 -2.52 -16.42
CA GLU A 39 8.20 -3.26 -15.99
C GLU A 39 8.55 -4.71 -15.68
N TRP A 40 7.91 -5.23 -14.64
CA TRP A 40 8.06 -6.61 -14.22
C TRP A 40 6.69 -7.16 -13.78
N HIS A 41 6.43 -8.42 -14.07
CA HIS A 41 5.18 -9.07 -13.74
C HIS A 41 5.38 -10.57 -13.54
N SER A 42 4.68 -11.15 -12.57
CA SER A 42 4.59 -12.59 -12.40
C SER A 42 3.23 -13.00 -11.84
N LEU A 43 2.66 -14.07 -12.39
CA LEU A 43 1.68 -14.88 -11.71
C LEU A 43 2.39 -15.75 -10.66
N LEU A 44 1.67 -16.15 -9.62
CA LEU A 44 2.22 -17.01 -8.55
C LEU A 44 1.26 -18.14 -8.22
N ASN A 45 1.81 -19.33 -7.98
CA ASN A 45 1.03 -20.47 -7.51
C ASN A 45 0.70 -20.32 -6.02
N PRO A 46 -0.58 -20.16 -5.65
CA PRO A 46 -0.97 -20.07 -4.24
C PRO A 46 -1.08 -21.42 -3.54
N HIS A 47 -0.85 -22.54 -4.24
CA HIS A 47 -1.08 -23.91 -3.78
C HIS A 47 -2.49 -24.17 -3.23
N MET A 48 -3.45 -23.44 -3.73
CA MET A 48 -4.87 -23.58 -3.36
C MET A 48 -5.78 -23.11 -4.48
N GLN A 49 -7.02 -23.57 -4.47
CA GLN A 49 -8.03 -23.07 -5.39
C GLN A 49 -8.39 -21.63 -5.04
N ILE A 50 -8.40 -20.74 -6.04
CA ILE A 50 -8.80 -19.34 -5.81
C ILE A 50 -10.33 -19.23 -5.74
N PRO A 51 -10.86 -18.37 -4.86
CA PRO A 51 -12.29 -18.13 -4.73
C PRO A 51 -12.92 -17.66 -6.05
N LEU A 52 -14.16 -18.08 -6.31
CA LEU A 52 -14.88 -17.72 -7.54
C LEU A 52 -14.93 -16.18 -7.75
N MET A 53 -15.15 -15.43 -6.68
CA MET A 53 -15.19 -13.97 -6.72
C MET A 53 -13.85 -13.38 -7.20
N ILE A 54 -12.72 -13.95 -6.78
CA ILE A 54 -11.39 -13.51 -7.22
C ILE A 54 -11.17 -13.84 -8.70
N LYS A 55 -11.61 -15.03 -9.16
CA LYS A 55 -11.58 -15.38 -10.60
C LYS A 55 -12.37 -14.40 -11.46
N GLN A 56 -13.57 -14.03 -11.00
CA GLN A 56 -14.44 -13.09 -11.71
C GLN A 56 -13.84 -11.68 -11.73
N LEU A 57 -13.19 -11.27 -10.64
CA LEU A 57 -12.60 -9.95 -10.49
C LEU A 57 -11.34 -9.79 -11.36
N THR A 58 -10.43 -10.75 -11.28
CA THR A 58 -9.09 -10.67 -11.89
C THR A 58 -9.00 -11.30 -13.27
N GLY A 59 -9.95 -12.18 -13.61
CA GLY A 59 -9.89 -13.01 -14.81
C GLY A 59 -8.83 -14.12 -14.75
N ILE A 60 -8.13 -14.30 -13.62
CA ILE A 60 -7.09 -15.32 -13.46
C ILE A 60 -7.75 -16.67 -13.16
N SER A 61 -7.31 -17.72 -13.86
CA SER A 61 -7.80 -19.10 -13.69
C SER A 61 -6.86 -19.93 -12.82
N ASN A 62 -7.40 -20.98 -12.19
CA ASN A 62 -6.56 -21.93 -11.46
C ASN A 62 -5.52 -22.62 -12.35
N SER A 63 -5.87 -22.94 -13.60
CA SER A 63 -4.94 -23.59 -14.54
C SER A 63 -3.73 -22.71 -14.90
N GLN A 64 -3.88 -21.39 -14.91
CA GLN A 64 -2.76 -20.46 -15.09
C GLN A 64 -1.87 -20.45 -13.85
N LEU A 65 -2.46 -20.51 -12.64
CA LEU A 65 -1.72 -20.45 -11.39
C LEU A 65 -1.02 -21.77 -11.05
N GLU A 66 -1.56 -22.92 -11.47
CA GLU A 66 -0.92 -24.23 -11.30
C GLU A 66 0.42 -24.33 -12.06
N GLN A 67 0.58 -23.58 -13.15
CA GLN A 67 1.80 -23.52 -13.95
C GLN A 67 2.72 -22.35 -13.58
N ALA A 68 2.27 -21.46 -12.67
CA ALA A 68 3.03 -20.32 -12.23
C ALA A 68 4.13 -20.70 -11.21
N PRO A 69 5.22 -19.95 -11.12
CA PRO A 69 6.27 -20.17 -10.13
C PRO A 69 5.75 -19.95 -8.70
N ASP A 70 6.46 -20.50 -7.73
CA ASP A 70 6.29 -20.19 -6.32
C ASP A 70 6.91 -18.81 -6.01
N PHE A 71 6.45 -18.18 -4.93
CA PHE A 71 7.06 -16.91 -4.50
C PHE A 71 8.56 -17.06 -4.23
N ALA A 72 9.00 -18.22 -3.71
CA ALA A 72 10.41 -18.48 -3.43
C ALA A 72 11.31 -18.42 -4.68
N ASP A 73 10.78 -18.82 -5.84
CA ASP A 73 11.53 -18.83 -7.11
C ASP A 73 11.82 -17.42 -7.61
N ILE A 74 10.86 -16.49 -7.41
CA ILE A 74 10.98 -15.11 -7.90
C ILE A 74 11.49 -14.14 -6.83
N ALA A 75 11.58 -14.58 -5.57
CA ALA A 75 11.80 -13.69 -4.43
C ALA A 75 13.09 -12.88 -4.52
N LYS A 76 14.20 -13.49 -4.96
CA LYS A 76 15.50 -12.80 -5.07
C LYS A 76 15.49 -11.73 -6.15
N GLU A 77 14.88 -12.03 -7.30
CA GLU A 77 14.75 -11.10 -8.41
C GLU A 77 13.87 -9.92 -7.99
N LEU A 78 12.67 -10.20 -7.46
CA LEU A 78 11.74 -9.19 -6.99
C LEU A 78 12.34 -8.32 -5.87
N PHE A 79 13.04 -8.94 -4.92
CA PHE A 79 13.72 -8.21 -3.83
C PHE A 79 14.76 -7.24 -4.39
N SER A 80 15.60 -7.69 -5.34
CA SER A 80 16.59 -6.85 -6.00
C SER A 80 15.93 -5.69 -6.78
N LEU A 81 14.82 -5.97 -7.47
CA LEU A 81 14.06 -4.97 -8.21
C LEU A 81 13.51 -3.86 -7.30
N LEU A 82 13.05 -4.20 -6.10
CA LEU A 82 12.43 -3.27 -5.15
C LEU A 82 13.44 -2.60 -4.22
N THR A 83 14.64 -3.15 -4.08
CA THR A 83 15.67 -2.62 -3.19
C THR A 83 16.12 -1.23 -3.63
N GLY A 84 16.22 -0.31 -2.67
CA GLY A 84 16.63 1.08 -2.91
C GLY A 84 15.54 1.98 -3.49
N CYS A 85 14.36 1.43 -3.82
CA CYS A 85 13.23 2.22 -4.29
C CYS A 85 12.30 2.65 -3.14
N VAL A 86 11.62 3.77 -3.32
CA VAL A 86 10.41 4.06 -2.56
C VAL A 86 9.31 3.15 -3.11
N PHE A 87 8.71 2.35 -2.24
CA PHE A 87 7.57 1.49 -2.54
C PHE A 87 6.31 2.34 -2.66
N VAL A 88 5.72 2.40 -3.83
CA VAL A 88 4.52 3.20 -4.13
C VAL A 88 3.39 2.25 -4.49
N ALA A 89 2.26 2.33 -3.76
CA ALA A 89 1.09 1.51 -4.07
C ALA A 89 -0.21 2.25 -3.73
N HIS A 90 -1.31 1.79 -4.32
CA HIS A 90 -2.63 2.34 -4.04
C HIS A 90 -3.29 1.55 -2.89
N ASN A 91 -3.38 2.18 -1.70
CA ASN A 91 -3.62 1.51 -0.42
C ASN A 91 -2.44 0.63 0.02
N ALA A 92 -1.24 1.17 -0.07
CA ALA A 92 0.07 0.52 0.06
C ALA A 92 0.22 -0.42 1.28
N ARG A 93 -0.59 -0.24 2.31
CA ARG A 93 -0.60 -1.12 3.49
C ARG A 93 -0.99 -2.55 3.15
N PHE A 94 -1.91 -2.73 2.19
CA PHE A 94 -2.36 -4.03 1.73
C PHE A 94 -1.22 -4.76 1.04
N ASP A 95 -0.67 -4.19 -0.03
CA ASP A 95 0.39 -4.79 -0.84
C ASP A 95 1.66 -5.04 -0.01
N LEU A 96 2.07 -4.05 0.77
CA LEU A 96 3.23 -4.15 1.64
C LEU A 96 3.08 -5.26 2.68
N GLY A 97 1.89 -5.43 3.26
CA GLY A 97 1.61 -6.47 4.25
C GLY A 97 1.81 -7.87 3.69
N PHE A 98 1.28 -8.13 2.49
CA PHE A 98 1.46 -9.40 1.79
C PHE A 98 2.92 -9.63 1.41
N LEU A 99 3.57 -8.65 0.79
CA LEU A 99 4.96 -8.79 0.36
C LEU A 99 5.92 -8.98 1.55
N LYS A 100 5.75 -8.24 2.65
CA LYS A 100 6.55 -8.44 3.87
C LYS A 100 6.43 -9.86 4.40
N ASN A 101 5.22 -10.41 4.45
CA ASN A 101 5.00 -11.77 4.92
C ASN A 101 5.60 -12.80 3.94
N ALA A 102 5.46 -12.59 2.63
CA ALA A 102 6.00 -13.47 1.62
C ALA A 102 7.54 -13.49 1.66
N PHE A 103 8.19 -12.32 1.70
CA PHE A 103 9.64 -12.21 1.84
C PHE A 103 10.15 -12.81 3.16
N LYS A 104 9.45 -12.57 4.28
CA LYS A 104 9.82 -13.15 5.57
C LYS A 104 9.81 -14.68 5.56
N ARG A 105 8.87 -15.31 4.85
CA ARG A 105 8.81 -16.79 4.72
C ARG A 105 10.04 -17.37 4.00
N VAL A 106 10.67 -16.60 3.13
CA VAL A 106 11.91 -16.99 2.41
C VAL A 106 13.19 -16.39 3.02
N GLY A 107 13.10 -15.88 4.26
CA GLY A 107 14.25 -15.38 5.02
C GLY A 107 14.76 -14.00 4.60
N LEU A 108 13.98 -13.22 3.86
CA LEU A 108 14.32 -11.86 3.43
C LEU A 108 13.55 -10.83 4.27
N GLU A 109 14.26 -9.79 4.75
CA GLU A 109 13.65 -8.68 5.47
C GLU A 109 13.36 -7.53 4.51
N PHE A 110 12.08 -7.26 4.25
CA PHE A 110 11.63 -6.20 3.34
C PHE A 110 11.06 -5.02 4.13
N ALA A 111 11.80 -3.92 4.21
CA ALA A 111 11.44 -2.72 4.96
C ALA A 111 11.68 -1.43 4.13
N PRO A 112 10.98 -1.23 3.01
CA PRO A 112 11.17 -0.06 2.16
C PRO A 112 10.60 1.22 2.78
N SER A 113 11.03 2.37 2.26
CA SER A 113 10.27 3.61 2.38
C SER A 113 8.96 3.49 1.59
N VAL A 114 7.85 4.00 2.12
CA VAL A 114 6.50 3.74 1.54
C VAL A 114 5.76 5.02 1.23
N LEU A 115 5.22 5.11 0.03
CA LEU A 115 4.28 6.15 -0.38
C LEU A 115 2.93 5.53 -0.75
N CYS A 116 1.90 5.86 0.00
CA CYS A 116 0.53 5.44 -0.30
C CYS A 116 -0.18 6.50 -1.16
N THR A 117 -0.59 6.14 -2.38
CA THR A 117 -1.24 7.09 -3.30
C THR A 117 -2.67 7.45 -2.91
N VAL A 118 -3.37 6.64 -2.10
CA VAL A 118 -4.63 7.05 -1.47
C VAL A 118 -4.40 8.25 -0.54
N ARG A 119 -3.35 8.18 0.30
CA ARG A 119 -3.00 9.29 1.20
C ARG A 119 -2.53 10.50 0.42
N LEU A 120 -1.70 10.30 -0.60
CA LEU A 120 -1.25 11.36 -1.49
C LEU A 120 -2.45 12.06 -2.14
N SER A 121 -3.36 11.32 -2.75
CA SER A 121 -4.57 11.88 -3.38
C SER A 121 -5.45 12.64 -2.38
N ARG A 122 -5.62 12.16 -1.15
CA ARG A 122 -6.37 12.88 -0.10
C ARG A 122 -5.71 14.19 0.30
N THR A 123 -4.38 14.20 0.36
CA THR A 123 -3.61 15.41 0.72
C THR A 123 -3.65 16.45 -0.39
N LEU A 124 -3.53 16.00 -1.66
CA LEU A 124 -3.50 16.89 -2.82
C LEU A 124 -4.89 17.38 -3.23
N HIS A 125 -5.92 16.58 -3.02
CA HIS A 125 -7.28 16.82 -3.48
C HIS A 125 -8.32 16.62 -2.36
N PRO A 126 -8.23 17.38 -1.24
CA PRO A 126 -9.11 17.18 -0.07
C PRO A 126 -10.59 17.47 -0.34
N GLN A 127 -10.89 18.16 -1.43
CA GLN A 127 -12.26 18.49 -1.86
C GLN A 127 -13.05 17.27 -2.35
N TYR A 128 -12.38 16.17 -2.65
CA TYR A 128 -13.04 14.93 -3.10
C TYR A 128 -13.23 13.95 -1.94
N SER A 129 -14.37 13.27 -1.92
CA SER A 129 -14.68 12.26 -0.90
C SER A 129 -14.17 10.86 -1.27
N ARG A 130 -13.96 10.57 -2.57
CA ARG A 130 -13.52 9.27 -3.06
C ARG A 130 -12.11 9.33 -3.61
N HIS A 131 -11.27 8.38 -3.18
CA HIS A 131 -9.86 8.26 -3.57
C HIS A 131 -9.46 6.82 -3.90
N ASN A 132 -10.44 5.96 -4.27
CA ASN A 132 -10.14 4.65 -4.85
C ASN A 132 -9.57 4.79 -6.26
N LEU A 133 -8.95 3.73 -6.77
CA LEU A 133 -8.27 3.79 -8.06
C LEU A 133 -9.21 4.16 -9.22
N ASP A 134 -10.47 3.67 -9.21
CA ASP A 134 -11.46 4.02 -10.23
C ASP A 134 -11.78 5.52 -10.23
N SER A 135 -11.90 6.14 -9.03
CA SER A 135 -12.09 7.59 -8.92
C SER A 135 -10.88 8.39 -9.41
N LEU A 136 -9.66 7.86 -9.28
CA LEU A 136 -8.46 8.49 -9.84
C LEU A 136 -8.43 8.35 -11.36
N ILE A 137 -8.80 7.18 -11.91
CA ILE A 137 -8.90 6.95 -13.35
C ILE A 137 -9.84 7.98 -13.99
N GLU A 138 -11.04 8.11 -13.45
CA GLU A 138 -12.05 9.04 -13.94
C GLU A 138 -11.57 10.49 -13.84
N ARG A 139 -11.10 10.90 -12.68
CA ARG A 139 -10.68 12.28 -12.38
C ARG A 139 -9.52 12.76 -13.22
N HIS A 140 -8.50 11.92 -13.34
CA HIS A 140 -7.25 12.28 -14.02
C HIS A 140 -7.19 11.74 -15.46
N ARG A 141 -8.28 11.11 -15.94
CA ARG A 141 -8.38 10.52 -17.29
C ARG A 141 -7.21 9.57 -17.57
N LEU A 142 -6.96 8.66 -16.61
CA LEU A 142 -5.91 7.67 -16.74
C LEU A 142 -6.37 6.59 -17.75
N SER A 143 -5.43 6.06 -18.52
CA SER A 143 -5.71 5.06 -19.54
C SER A 143 -5.37 3.66 -19.05
N THR A 144 -6.30 2.72 -19.23
CA THR A 144 -6.06 1.30 -18.96
C THR A 144 -6.80 0.42 -19.95
N GLU A 145 -6.17 -0.69 -20.31
CA GLU A 145 -6.78 -1.74 -21.13
C GLU A 145 -7.51 -2.78 -20.27
N SER A 146 -7.14 -2.89 -18.99
CA SER A 146 -7.71 -3.84 -18.05
C SER A 146 -7.66 -3.29 -16.63
N ARG A 147 -8.57 -3.79 -15.78
CA ARG A 147 -8.60 -3.52 -14.33
C ARG A 147 -8.46 -4.83 -13.59
N HIS A 148 -8.00 -4.75 -12.33
CA HIS A 148 -7.78 -5.93 -11.49
C HIS A 148 -6.76 -6.91 -12.09
N ARG A 149 -5.71 -6.35 -12.69
CA ARG A 149 -4.50 -7.02 -13.10
C ARG A 149 -3.33 -6.23 -12.57
N ALA A 150 -2.48 -6.88 -11.81
CA ALA A 150 -1.46 -6.22 -11.01
C ALA A 150 -0.57 -5.26 -11.81
N LEU A 151 -0.06 -5.66 -12.98
CA LEU A 151 0.76 -4.75 -13.78
C LEU A 151 -0.05 -3.58 -14.37
N ALA A 152 -1.30 -3.81 -14.77
CA ALA A 152 -2.15 -2.74 -15.31
C ALA A 152 -2.48 -1.71 -14.22
N ASP A 153 -2.79 -2.16 -13.00
CA ASP A 153 -3.08 -1.28 -11.87
C ASP A 153 -1.81 -0.55 -11.39
N ALA A 154 -0.64 -1.19 -11.37
CA ALA A 154 0.64 -0.52 -11.13
C ALA A 154 0.95 0.58 -12.17
N ARG A 155 0.64 0.36 -13.46
CA ARG A 155 0.75 1.38 -14.51
C ARG A 155 -0.19 2.56 -14.26
N LEU A 156 -1.41 2.32 -13.79
CA LEU A 156 -2.35 3.39 -13.42
C LEU A 156 -1.83 4.23 -12.25
N VAL A 157 -1.24 3.59 -11.24
CA VAL A 157 -0.60 4.29 -10.12
C VAL A 157 0.58 5.15 -10.60
N HIS A 158 1.38 4.63 -11.55
CA HIS A 158 2.45 5.41 -12.17
C HIS A 158 1.91 6.58 -13.02
N GLN A 159 0.85 6.39 -13.81
CA GLN A 159 0.22 7.48 -14.56
C GLN A 159 -0.33 8.57 -13.61
N PHE A 160 -0.97 8.18 -12.50
CA PHE A 160 -1.39 9.15 -11.48
C PHE A 160 -0.20 9.94 -10.94
N TRP A 161 0.91 9.28 -10.63
CA TRP A 161 2.13 9.95 -10.21
C TRP A 161 2.63 10.97 -11.25
N GLN A 162 2.64 10.61 -12.52
CA GLN A 162 3.02 11.54 -13.61
C GLN A 162 2.11 12.78 -13.65
N ARG A 163 0.78 12.59 -13.43
CA ARG A 163 -0.15 13.73 -13.34
C ARG A 163 0.17 14.62 -12.16
N VAL A 164 0.45 14.05 -11.00
CA VAL A 164 0.83 14.81 -9.81
C VAL A 164 2.07 15.67 -10.04
N LEU A 165 3.09 15.14 -10.73
CA LEU A 165 4.31 15.89 -11.05
C LEU A 165 4.07 17.09 -11.99
N THR A 166 3.02 17.05 -12.81
CA THR A 166 2.68 18.14 -13.73
C THR A 166 1.69 19.16 -13.15
N GLU A 167 0.93 18.76 -12.11
CA GLU A 167 -0.15 19.56 -11.54
C GLU A 167 0.32 20.46 -10.39
N PHE A 168 1.36 20.06 -9.66
CA PHE A 168 1.80 20.72 -8.43
C PHE A 168 3.23 21.23 -8.54
N ASP A 169 3.48 22.35 -7.83
CA ASP A 169 4.82 22.91 -7.67
C ASP A 169 5.78 21.88 -7.03
N GLU A 170 7.00 21.79 -7.59
CA GLU A 170 8.00 20.78 -7.21
C GLU A 170 8.43 20.89 -5.76
N GLU A 171 8.66 22.11 -5.26
CA GLU A 171 9.17 22.34 -3.91
C GLU A 171 8.10 21.99 -2.87
N TRP A 172 6.89 22.47 -3.07
CA TRP A 172 5.75 22.16 -2.23
C TRP A 172 5.43 20.65 -2.22
N LEU A 173 5.39 20.03 -3.40
CA LEU A 173 5.14 18.59 -3.54
C LEU A 173 6.20 17.77 -2.80
N SER A 174 7.48 18.15 -2.92
CA SER A 174 8.59 17.49 -2.22
C SER A 174 8.39 17.48 -0.70
N GLN A 175 7.93 18.58 -0.12
CA GLN A 175 7.63 18.68 1.32
C GLN A 175 6.46 17.76 1.72
N VAL A 176 5.40 17.71 0.90
CA VAL A 176 4.26 16.79 1.11
C VAL A 176 4.71 15.34 1.08
N LEU A 177 5.49 14.96 0.07
CA LEU A 177 5.98 13.59 -0.10
C LEU A 177 6.87 13.15 1.07
N ILE A 178 7.78 14.01 1.52
CA ILE A 178 8.64 13.73 2.68
C ILE A 178 7.79 13.43 3.91
N LYS A 179 6.75 14.23 4.19
CA LYS A 179 5.84 14.00 5.32
C LYS A 179 5.09 12.66 5.19
N LEU A 180 4.58 12.36 4.00
CA LEU A 180 3.82 11.13 3.76
C LEU A 180 4.68 9.87 3.90
N ILE A 181 5.93 9.90 3.44
CA ILE A 181 6.86 8.77 3.52
C ILE A 181 7.36 8.56 4.96
N GLN A 182 7.61 9.61 5.70
CA GLN A 182 8.03 9.51 7.10
C GLN A 182 6.97 8.90 8.01
N HIS A 183 5.69 8.98 7.63
CA HIS A 183 4.55 8.58 8.46
C HIS A 183 3.55 7.69 7.72
N PRO A 184 3.97 6.54 7.19
CA PRO A 184 3.16 5.73 6.28
C PRO A 184 1.95 5.05 6.95
N SER A 185 1.95 4.88 8.26
CA SER A 185 0.94 4.10 8.98
C SER A 185 -0.22 4.91 9.57
N LEU A 186 -0.16 6.24 9.54
CA LEU A 186 -1.22 7.05 10.12
C LEU A 186 -2.40 7.21 9.15
N PRO A 187 -3.66 7.18 9.67
CA PRO A 187 -4.83 7.60 8.90
C PRO A 187 -4.66 9.03 8.38
N SER A 188 -5.17 9.30 7.18
CA SER A 188 -4.99 10.58 6.49
C SER A 188 -5.64 11.79 7.20
N HIS A 189 -6.64 11.54 8.06
CA HIS A 189 -7.35 12.56 8.85
C HIS A 189 -6.73 12.79 10.22
N LEU A 190 -5.71 12.02 10.61
CA LEU A 190 -5.04 12.15 11.89
C LEU A 190 -3.85 13.09 11.75
N ASP A 191 -3.88 14.19 12.51
CA ASP A 191 -2.78 15.13 12.53
C ASP A 191 -1.55 14.48 13.18
N PHE A 192 -0.46 14.48 12.42
CA PHE A 192 0.81 13.94 12.90
C PHE A 192 1.36 14.69 14.12
N ASP A 193 1.14 15.99 14.21
CA ASP A 193 1.64 16.77 15.33
C ASP A 193 0.91 16.42 16.63
N LEU A 194 -0.36 16.02 16.57
CA LEU A 194 -1.06 15.42 17.71
C LEU A 194 -0.40 14.12 18.17
N VAL A 195 0.01 13.27 17.24
CA VAL A 195 0.67 12.00 17.57
C VAL A 195 2.07 12.22 18.15
N LYS A 196 2.79 13.25 17.71
CA LYS A 196 4.08 13.62 18.32
C LYS A 196 3.96 14.02 19.78
N GLN A 197 2.87 14.71 20.13
CA GLN A 197 2.58 15.19 21.48
C GLN A 197 2.09 14.12 22.45
N LEU A 198 1.75 12.92 21.95
CA LEU A 198 1.33 11.83 22.81
C LEU A 198 2.41 11.47 23.83
N PRO A 199 2.06 11.42 25.14
CA PRO A 199 3.01 11.10 26.18
C PRO A 199 3.47 9.64 26.11
N GLN A 200 4.70 9.39 26.52
CA GLN A 200 5.26 8.04 26.65
C GLN A 200 5.06 7.46 28.07
N THR A 201 4.13 8.04 28.82
CA THR A 201 3.79 7.66 30.20
C THR A 201 2.52 6.81 30.24
N PRO A 202 2.23 6.16 31.38
CA PRO A 202 0.96 5.47 31.60
C PRO A 202 -0.24 6.40 31.48
N GLY A 203 -1.36 5.88 30.96
CA GLY A 203 -2.60 6.63 30.87
C GLY A 203 -3.71 5.88 30.15
N VAL A 204 -4.81 6.59 29.92
CA VAL A 204 -5.99 6.16 29.19
C VAL A 204 -6.11 6.98 27.91
N TYR A 205 -6.53 6.35 26.82
CA TYR A 205 -6.78 7.01 25.54
C TYR A 205 -8.15 6.59 25.00
N LEU A 206 -8.77 7.48 24.23
CA LEU A 206 -10.05 7.28 23.60
C LEU A 206 -9.93 7.57 22.10
N PHE A 207 -10.53 6.70 21.29
CA PHE A 207 -10.78 6.99 19.89
C PHE A 207 -12.24 7.37 19.71
N TYR A 208 -12.47 8.43 18.96
CA TYR A 208 -13.79 8.92 18.61
C TYR A 208 -14.05 8.68 17.12
N GLY A 209 -15.31 8.37 16.79
CA GLY A 209 -15.79 8.32 15.41
C GLY A 209 -16.33 9.66 14.94
N GLU A 210 -16.94 9.62 13.75
CA GLU A 210 -17.78 10.72 13.29
C GLU A 210 -18.90 10.95 14.32
N ASN A 211 -19.21 12.21 14.61
CA ASN A 211 -20.19 12.65 15.63
C ASN A 211 -19.71 12.51 17.10
N ASP A 212 -18.42 12.51 17.36
CA ASP A 212 -17.84 12.45 18.70
C ASP A 212 -18.28 11.25 19.57
N LEU A 213 -18.72 10.17 18.95
CA LEU A 213 -19.04 8.94 19.64
C LEU A 213 -17.75 8.17 19.97
N PRO A 214 -17.54 7.73 21.22
CA PRO A 214 -16.37 6.95 21.56
C PRO A 214 -16.43 5.57 20.90
N LEU A 215 -15.45 5.25 20.07
CA LEU A 215 -15.32 3.96 19.39
C LEU A 215 -14.49 2.98 20.20
N TYR A 216 -13.52 3.46 20.94
CA TYR A 216 -12.60 2.63 21.71
C TYR A 216 -12.02 3.38 22.91
N ILE A 217 -11.91 2.68 24.03
CA ILE A 217 -11.25 3.16 25.24
C ILE A 217 -10.18 2.15 25.62
N GLY A 218 -8.93 2.62 25.76
CA GLY A 218 -7.81 1.77 26.10
C GLY A 218 -6.92 2.35 27.20
N LYS A 219 -6.19 1.48 27.89
CA LYS A 219 -5.15 1.87 28.85
C LYS A 219 -3.80 1.32 28.42
N SER A 220 -2.72 2.03 28.74
CA SER A 220 -1.35 1.59 28.46
C SER A 220 -0.37 2.19 29.45
N ILE A 221 0.74 1.50 29.66
CA ILE A 221 1.91 2.02 30.38
C ILE A 221 2.74 3.00 29.52
N ASN A 222 2.57 2.96 28.19
CA ASN A 222 3.15 3.89 27.24
C ASN A 222 2.09 4.24 26.18
N LEU A 223 1.43 5.40 26.35
CA LEU A 223 0.33 5.83 25.50
C LEU A 223 0.74 5.96 24.04
N LYS A 224 1.86 6.62 23.76
CA LYS A 224 2.34 6.84 22.39
C LYS A 224 2.56 5.51 21.64
N GLN A 225 3.27 4.57 22.27
CA GLN A 225 3.53 3.27 21.67
C GLN A 225 2.24 2.48 21.42
N ARG A 226 1.32 2.49 22.38
CA ARG A 226 0.05 1.76 22.29
C ARG A 226 -0.88 2.37 21.23
N VAL A 227 -1.05 3.69 21.20
CA VAL A 227 -1.84 4.38 20.18
C VAL A 227 -1.27 4.10 18.80
N MET A 228 0.05 4.21 18.62
CA MET A 228 0.71 3.90 17.34
C MET A 228 0.54 2.44 16.94
N SER A 229 0.49 1.50 17.89
CA SER A 229 0.29 0.08 17.56
C SER A 229 -1.08 -0.20 16.94
N HIS A 230 -2.12 0.58 17.24
CA HIS A 230 -3.41 0.47 16.57
C HIS A 230 -3.34 0.83 15.07
N PHE A 231 -2.42 1.69 14.68
CA PHE A 231 -2.24 2.10 13.29
C PHE A 231 -1.21 1.24 12.53
N SER A 232 -0.40 0.44 13.24
CA SER A 232 0.59 -0.45 12.65
C SER A 232 0.12 -1.91 12.53
N ALA A 233 -0.91 -2.32 13.30
CA ALA A 233 -1.46 -3.67 13.28
C ALA A 233 -2.46 -3.86 12.11
N ASP A 234 -2.63 -5.10 11.67
CA ASP A 234 -3.69 -5.45 10.73
C ASP A 234 -5.04 -5.47 11.48
N HIS A 235 -5.79 -4.38 11.38
CA HIS A 235 -7.03 -4.15 12.13
C HIS A 235 -8.17 -5.12 11.79
N ARG A 236 -8.03 -5.92 10.72
CA ARG A 236 -9.05 -6.92 10.36
C ARG A 236 -9.08 -8.12 11.32
N GLN A 237 -8.07 -8.28 12.17
CA GLN A 237 -8.03 -9.33 13.19
C GLN A 237 -8.51 -8.86 14.56
N SER A 238 -8.61 -7.57 14.81
CA SER A 238 -9.08 -7.02 16.07
C SER A 238 -10.61 -6.86 16.03
N LYS A 239 -11.33 -7.67 16.83
CA LYS A 239 -12.78 -7.48 17.08
C LYS A 239 -13.10 -6.11 17.70
N GLU A 240 -12.07 -5.39 18.12
CA GLU A 240 -12.16 -4.13 18.87
C GLU A 240 -12.28 -2.89 17.97
N MET A 241 -12.14 -3.03 16.64
CA MET A 241 -12.15 -1.89 15.71
C MET A 241 -13.08 -2.12 14.49
N ARG A 242 -14.18 -2.82 14.68
CA ARG A 242 -15.25 -2.91 13.69
C ARG A 242 -16.33 -1.87 13.91
#